data_f8ec161f58f0f00de065a1900849cb2f
#
_entry.id   f8ec161f58f0f00de065a1900849cb2f
#
_cell.length_a   1.000
_cell.length_b   1.000
_cell.length_c   1.000
_cell.angle_alpha   90.00
_cell.angle_beta   90.00
_cell.angle_gamma   90.00
#
_symmetry.space_group_name_H-M   'P 1'
#
loop_
_entity.id
_entity.type
_entity.pdbx_description
1 polymer ?
#
loop_
_entity_poly.entity_id
_entity_poly.type
_entity_poly.pdbx_seq_one_letter_code
_entity_poly.pdbx_strand_id
1 'polypeptide(L)'
;MFADACSKAKQYARPVIDSIRTFDGTVTSTVATFVVLNSDGWIVTSGHIFDNFVRFQTDQRKINELKELKESSLGSDVPDPNPDAIVNHSFWWGWDGVVLRDAVIHRQLDICIGRLENFNSAWVETYPVLGDPDRTRCGMSLCRLGFPFLHFDTDFDVERGAFRIPRMDSQKVIFPNDCICTRHIDKGVSKDGKVELSYVETSTPGLKGQSGGPIVDTRGNVRAIQVSTTSFSLDFHPVVNYNGQQVVESQFMNIGLGVDIRVVRKLLDERGIRYVAEGDESGYRIIS
;
A
#
# COMPACT_ATOMS: atom_id res chain seq x y z
N MET A 1 21.31 -15.45 -0.76
CA MET A 1 19.86 -15.58 -0.54
C MET A 1 19.28 -14.17 -0.60
N PHE A 2 18.27 -13.75 0.21
CA PHE A 2 17.68 -12.40 0.06
C PHE A 2 18.40 -11.24 0.75
N ALA A 3 19.50 -11.44 1.47
CA ALA A 3 20.15 -10.38 2.24
C ALA A 3 20.49 -9.14 1.39
N ASP A 4 21.15 -9.34 0.25
CA ASP A 4 21.52 -8.24 -0.65
C ASP A 4 20.30 -7.61 -1.33
N ALA A 5 19.32 -8.44 -1.72
CA ALA A 5 18.06 -7.98 -2.28
C ALA A 5 17.29 -7.09 -1.29
N CYS A 6 17.21 -7.52 -0.03
CA CYS A 6 16.60 -6.74 1.05
C CYS A 6 17.37 -5.44 1.32
N SER A 7 18.70 -5.47 1.31
CA SER A 7 19.53 -4.27 1.50
C SER A 7 19.30 -3.22 0.41
N LYS A 8 19.14 -3.65 -0.85
CA LYS A 8 18.75 -2.77 -1.96
C LYS A 8 17.33 -2.22 -1.77
N ALA A 9 16.36 -3.11 -1.47
CA ALA A 9 14.96 -2.71 -1.35
C ALA A 9 14.69 -1.74 -0.20
N LYS A 10 15.46 -1.81 0.88
CA LYS A 10 15.45 -0.83 1.98
C LYS A 10 15.70 0.61 1.53
N GLN A 11 16.37 0.82 0.41
CA GLN A 11 16.71 2.15 -0.07
C GLN A 11 15.49 2.85 -0.70
N TYR A 12 14.59 2.12 -1.36
CA TYR A 12 13.47 2.68 -2.10
C TYR A 12 12.08 2.31 -1.55
N ALA A 13 11.96 1.29 -0.70
CA ALA A 13 10.72 0.98 -0.01
C ALA A 13 10.57 1.84 1.25
N ARG A 14 9.46 2.55 1.37
CA ARG A 14 9.19 3.50 2.45
C ARG A 14 7.80 3.30 3.03
N PRO A 15 7.61 3.59 4.32
CA PRO A 15 6.28 3.57 4.91
C PRO A 15 5.47 4.80 4.50
N VAL A 16 4.19 4.60 4.26
CA VAL A 16 3.19 5.64 4.31
C VAL A 16 2.32 5.41 5.54
N ILE A 17 2.08 6.48 6.29
CA ILE A 17 1.20 6.46 7.46
C ILE A 17 -0.05 7.24 7.11
N ASP A 18 -1.19 6.58 7.24
CA ASP A 18 -2.53 7.13 7.07
C ASP A 18 -3.15 7.33 8.44
N SER A 19 -3.38 8.59 8.84
CA SER A 19 -3.88 8.98 10.14
C SER A 19 -5.25 9.63 10.01
N ILE A 20 -6.19 9.18 10.85
CA ILE A 20 -7.54 9.73 10.91
C ILE A 20 -7.90 10.10 12.35
N ARG A 21 -8.76 11.12 12.50
CA ARG A 21 -9.46 11.43 13.72
C ARG A 21 -10.95 11.48 13.42
N THR A 22 -11.74 10.79 14.26
CA THR A 22 -13.19 10.73 14.14
C THR A 22 -13.87 11.83 14.97
N PHE A 23 -15.16 12.02 14.78
CA PHE A 23 -15.94 13.06 15.43
C PHE A 23 -15.99 12.88 16.96
N ASP A 24 -16.00 11.64 17.44
CA ASP A 24 -15.90 11.32 18.87
C ASP A 24 -14.50 11.58 19.48
N GLY A 25 -13.53 12.00 18.65
CA GLY A 25 -12.17 12.30 19.08
C GLY A 25 -11.18 11.14 18.99
N THR A 26 -11.62 9.94 18.59
CA THR A 26 -10.74 8.77 18.43
C THR A 26 -9.71 9.02 17.33
N VAL A 27 -8.43 8.78 17.64
CA VAL A 27 -7.31 8.90 16.69
C VAL A 27 -6.80 7.51 16.36
N THR A 28 -6.66 7.19 15.08
CA THR A 28 -6.07 5.94 14.61
C THR A 28 -5.12 6.18 13.46
N SER A 29 -4.09 5.33 13.36
CA SER A 29 -3.17 5.33 12.23
C SER A 29 -2.95 3.94 11.70
N THR A 30 -2.84 3.84 10.38
CA THR A 30 -2.49 2.63 9.67
C THR A 30 -1.22 2.83 8.86
N VAL A 31 -0.47 1.75 8.64
CA VAL A 31 0.77 1.78 7.87
C VAL A 31 0.58 0.97 6.60
N ALA A 32 1.13 1.49 5.53
CA ALA A 32 1.33 0.77 4.28
C ALA A 32 2.74 1.05 3.74
N THR A 33 3.03 0.53 2.58
CA THR A 33 4.34 0.67 1.94
C THR A 33 4.18 1.36 0.59
N PHE A 34 5.15 2.16 0.20
CA PHE A 34 5.30 2.61 -1.18
C PHE A 34 6.72 2.40 -1.68
N VAL A 35 6.87 2.36 -2.99
CA VAL A 35 8.14 2.17 -3.69
C VAL A 35 8.48 3.45 -4.45
N VAL A 36 9.62 4.06 -4.14
CA VAL A 36 10.15 5.20 -4.90
C VAL A 36 10.79 4.67 -6.18
N LEU A 37 10.27 5.05 -7.33
CA LEU A 37 10.63 4.49 -8.64
C LEU A 37 11.85 5.15 -9.28
N ASN A 38 12.02 6.46 -9.05
CA ASN A 38 13.07 7.26 -9.70
C ASN A 38 13.38 8.56 -8.94
N SER A 39 14.39 9.29 -9.42
CA SER A 39 14.86 10.57 -8.86
C SER A 39 13.86 11.71 -8.98
N ASP A 40 12.83 11.59 -9.83
CA ASP A 40 11.79 12.62 -9.99
C ASP A 40 10.69 12.50 -8.92
N GLY A 41 10.82 11.51 -8.02
CA GLY A 41 9.88 11.26 -6.92
C GLY A 41 8.63 10.48 -7.33
N TRP A 42 8.61 9.82 -8.49
CA TRP A 42 7.53 8.94 -8.83
C TRP A 42 7.50 7.70 -7.92
N ILE A 43 6.30 7.32 -7.52
CA ILE A 43 6.07 6.18 -6.62
C ILE A 43 5.00 5.25 -7.16
N VAL A 44 5.02 4.02 -6.68
CA VAL A 44 3.90 3.08 -6.75
C VAL A 44 3.54 2.60 -5.35
N THR A 45 2.24 2.43 -5.10
CA THR A 45 1.68 1.88 -3.86
C THR A 45 0.34 1.19 -4.13
N SER A 46 -0.30 0.61 -3.12
CA SER A 46 -1.65 0.04 -3.27
C SER A 46 -2.73 1.13 -3.28
N GLY A 47 -3.82 0.86 -3.98
CA GLY A 47 -4.93 1.81 -4.14
C GLY A 47 -5.82 1.96 -2.92
N HIS A 48 -6.01 0.87 -2.15
CA HIS A 48 -6.91 0.86 -0.98
C HIS A 48 -6.41 1.74 0.18
N ILE A 49 -5.13 2.12 0.23
CA ILE A 49 -4.63 3.05 1.25
C ILE A 49 -5.36 4.41 1.22
N PHE A 50 -6.01 4.75 0.10
CA PHE A 50 -6.78 5.98 -0.06
C PHE A 50 -8.24 5.86 0.38
N ASP A 51 -8.68 4.70 0.90
CA ASP A 51 -10.09 4.50 1.27
C ASP A 51 -10.52 5.42 2.41
N ASN A 52 -9.66 5.63 3.42
CA ASN A 52 -9.93 6.61 4.48
C ASN A 52 -10.00 8.04 3.96
N PHE A 53 -9.20 8.42 2.98
CA PHE A 53 -9.27 9.73 2.34
C PHE A 53 -10.60 9.93 1.59
N VAL A 54 -11.06 8.93 0.86
CA VAL A 54 -12.37 8.98 0.18
C VAL A 54 -13.52 9.06 1.19
N ARG A 55 -13.43 8.28 2.27
CA ARG A 55 -14.38 8.36 3.37
C ARG A 55 -14.36 9.74 4.02
N PHE A 56 -13.19 10.29 4.33
CA PHE A 56 -13.05 11.65 4.87
C PHE A 56 -13.74 12.69 4.00
N GLN A 57 -13.52 12.67 2.68
CA GLN A 57 -14.18 13.60 1.76
C GLN A 57 -15.71 13.46 1.79
N THR A 58 -16.21 12.23 1.93
CA THR A 58 -17.65 11.97 2.02
C THR A 58 -18.22 12.44 3.35
N ASP A 59 -17.53 12.19 4.45
CA ASP A 59 -17.95 12.58 5.80
C ASP A 59 -17.92 14.11 5.94
N GLN A 60 -16.91 14.79 5.40
CA GLN A 60 -16.84 16.27 5.39
C GLN A 60 -18.04 16.90 4.66
N ARG A 61 -18.46 16.34 3.53
CA ARG A 61 -19.67 16.83 2.83
C ARG A 61 -20.90 16.71 3.70
N LYS A 62 -21.13 15.53 4.31
CA LYS A 62 -22.27 15.31 5.22
C LYS A 62 -22.24 16.22 6.44
N ILE A 63 -21.07 16.44 7.04
CA ILE A 63 -20.90 17.35 8.19
C ILE A 63 -21.26 18.79 7.79
N ASN A 64 -20.85 19.23 6.62
CA ASN A 64 -21.16 20.58 6.13
C ASN A 64 -22.65 20.71 5.83
N GLU A 65 -23.30 19.73 5.21
CA GLU A 65 -24.75 19.69 5.00
C GLU A 65 -25.52 19.80 6.33
N LEU A 66 -25.10 19.07 7.36
CA LEU A 66 -25.70 19.16 8.69
C LEU A 66 -25.51 20.54 9.35
N LYS A 67 -24.35 21.18 9.15
CA LYS A 67 -24.09 22.55 9.64
C LYS A 67 -25.02 23.57 8.97
N GLU A 68 -25.15 23.51 7.65
CA GLU A 68 -26.04 24.38 6.88
C GLU A 68 -27.50 24.20 7.30
N LEU A 69 -27.94 22.97 7.56
CA LEU A 69 -29.28 22.67 8.08
C LEU A 69 -29.49 23.26 9.49
N LYS A 70 -28.51 23.18 10.38
CA LYS A 70 -28.55 23.77 11.71
C LYS A 70 -28.65 25.32 11.67
N GLU A 71 -27.94 25.95 10.74
CA GLU A 71 -27.95 27.38 10.56
C GLU A 71 -29.24 27.87 9.93
N SER A 72 -29.84 27.10 9.02
CA SER A 72 -31.08 27.48 8.31
C SER A 72 -32.37 27.19 9.09
N SER A 73 -32.37 26.20 9.97
CA SER A 73 -33.49 25.83 10.82
C SER A 73 -33.37 26.51 12.17
N LEU A 74 -34.37 27.33 12.54
CA LEU A 74 -34.51 27.97 13.85
C LEU A 74 -34.65 26.99 15.03
N GLY A 75 -34.30 25.71 14.87
CA GLY A 75 -34.60 24.71 15.87
C GLY A 75 -33.66 23.52 15.91
N SER A 76 -33.64 23.01 17.02
CA SER A 76 -32.97 21.99 17.78
C SER A 76 -33.00 20.54 17.26
N ASP A 77 -33.58 20.21 16.11
CA ASP A 77 -33.82 18.84 15.69
C ASP A 77 -32.85 18.25 14.65
N VAL A 78 -31.78 19.00 14.31
CA VAL A 78 -30.74 18.48 13.40
C VAL A 78 -29.77 17.61 14.20
N PRO A 79 -29.62 16.33 13.86
CA PRO A 79 -28.74 15.42 14.59
C PRO A 79 -27.28 15.86 14.50
N ASP A 80 -26.49 15.44 15.46
CA ASP A 80 -25.03 15.56 15.38
C ASP A 80 -24.46 14.62 14.32
N PRO A 81 -23.28 14.93 13.79
CA PRO A 81 -22.58 14.01 12.90
C PRO A 81 -22.39 12.63 13.52
N ASN A 82 -22.30 11.60 12.68
CA ASN A 82 -21.98 10.25 13.13
C ASN A 82 -20.67 10.30 13.96
N PRO A 83 -20.63 9.71 15.18
CA PRO A 83 -19.41 9.63 16.00
C PRO A 83 -18.19 9.09 15.24
N ASP A 84 -18.39 8.11 14.36
CA ASP A 84 -17.34 7.50 13.53
C ASP A 84 -16.97 8.33 12.28
N ALA A 85 -17.61 9.48 12.01
CA ALA A 85 -17.29 10.31 10.87
C ALA A 85 -15.88 10.88 10.96
N ILE A 86 -15.11 10.78 9.89
CA ILE A 86 -13.73 11.28 9.88
C ILE A 86 -13.73 12.80 9.77
N VAL A 87 -13.18 13.47 10.78
CA VAL A 87 -13.11 14.96 10.85
C VAL A 87 -11.73 15.50 10.49
N ASN A 88 -10.67 14.71 10.67
CA ASN A 88 -9.32 15.05 10.25
C ASN A 88 -8.66 13.82 9.59
N HIS A 89 -7.87 14.08 8.57
CA HIS A 89 -7.14 13.07 7.82
C HIS A 89 -5.78 13.61 7.37
N SER A 90 -4.75 12.77 7.42
CA SER A 90 -3.43 13.12 6.91
C SER A 90 -2.67 11.87 6.44
N PHE A 91 -1.88 12.05 5.38
CA PHE A 91 -0.84 11.10 4.99
C PHE A 91 0.54 11.65 5.36
N TRP A 92 1.39 10.78 5.89
CA TRP A 92 2.82 11.02 6.00
C TRP A 92 3.57 10.07 5.05
N TRP A 93 4.33 10.64 4.12
CA TRP A 93 5.00 9.92 3.02
C TRP A 93 6.49 9.72 3.28
N GLY A 94 6.85 9.04 4.37
CA GLY A 94 8.23 8.64 4.67
C GLY A 94 9.18 9.77 5.09
N TRP A 95 8.85 11.02 4.79
CA TRP A 95 9.62 12.22 5.16
C TRP A 95 8.69 13.38 5.49
N ASP A 96 9.15 14.28 6.35
CA ASP A 96 8.38 15.44 6.76
C ASP A 96 8.22 16.45 5.61
N GLY A 97 7.02 16.98 5.44
CA GLY A 97 6.71 17.98 4.42
C GLY A 97 6.55 17.44 2.98
N VAL A 98 6.69 16.12 2.80
CA VAL A 98 6.47 15.48 1.49
C VAL A 98 4.98 15.21 1.29
N VAL A 99 4.48 15.53 0.10
CA VAL A 99 3.08 15.38 -0.28
C VAL A 99 2.97 14.59 -1.59
N LEU A 100 1.97 13.72 -1.70
CA LEU A 100 1.69 13.02 -2.95
C LEU A 100 0.85 13.91 -3.88
N ARG A 101 1.28 14.02 -5.14
CA ARG A 101 0.61 14.71 -6.25
C ARG A 101 0.44 13.78 -7.45
N ASP A 102 -0.33 14.23 -8.41
CA ASP A 102 -0.54 13.54 -9.70
C ASP A 102 -0.93 12.07 -9.55
N ALA A 103 -1.60 11.74 -8.44
CA ALA A 103 -1.97 10.38 -8.10
C ALA A 103 -3.09 9.84 -9.00
N VAL A 104 -2.84 8.70 -9.65
CA VAL A 104 -3.85 7.95 -10.39
C VAL A 104 -4.03 6.60 -9.73
N ILE A 105 -5.27 6.33 -9.32
CA ILE A 105 -5.66 5.11 -8.62
C ILE A 105 -6.40 4.20 -9.59
N HIS A 106 -5.82 3.04 -9.89
CA HIS A 106 -6.43 1.97 -10.66
C HIS A 106 -7.16 1.02 -9.71
N ARG A 107 -8.42 1.34 -9.38
CA ARG A 107 -9.20 0.65 -8.34
C ARG A 107 -9.33 -0.86 -8.53
N GLN A 108 -9.48 -1.35 -9.77
CA GLN A 108 -9.64 -2.78 -10.04
C GLN A 108 -8.34 -3.57 -9.89
N LEU A 109 -7.18 -2.93 -10.10
CA LEU A 109 -5.85 -3.49 -9.83
C LEU A 109 -5.43 -3.32 -8.37
N ASP A 110 -6.06 -2.37 -7.67
CA ASP A 110 -5.61 -1.92 -6.36
C ASP A 110 -4.19 -1.31 -6.38
N ILE A 111 -3.88 -0.51 -7.41
CA ILE A 111 -2.59 0.20 -7.58
C ILE A 111 -2.82 1.70 -7.65
N CYS A 112 -1.89 2.45 -7.05
CA CYS A 112 -1.76 3.89 -7.23
C CYS A 112 -0.35 4.24 -7.70
N ILE A 113 -0.26 5.09 -8.73
CA ILE A 113 0.98 5.71 -9.20
C ILE A 113 0.83 7.21 -9.01
N GLY A 114 1.81 7.85 -8.38
CA GLY A 114 1.81 9.29 -8.14
C GLY A 114 3.21 9.83 -7.97
N ARG A 115 3.33 11.14 -7.77
CA ARG A 115 4.60 11.84 -7.63
C ARG A 115 4.68 12.55 -6.29
N LEU A 116 5.81 12.42 -5.61
CA LEU A 116 6.09 13.12 -4.37
C LEU A 116 6.56 14.55 -4.65
N GLU A 117 5.81 15.52 -4.18
CA GLU A 117 6.20 16.91 -4.12
C GLU A 117 7.11 17.13 -2.88
N ASN A 118 8.09 18.01 -2.99
CA ASN A 118 9.14 18.26 -1.99
C ASN A 118 10.05 17.05 -1.72
N PHE A 119 10.11 16.10 -2.66
CA PHE A 119 11.02 14.97 -2.58
C PHE A 119 12.44 15.40 -2.91
N ASN A 120 13.41 14.97 -2.08
CA ASN A 120 14.83 15.15 -2.37
C ASN A 120 15.44 13.81 -2.79
N SER A 121 15.93 13.73 -4.01
CA SER A 121 16.52 12.51 -4.59
C SER A 121 17.74 11.99 -3.80
N ALA A 122 18.43 12.85 -3.04
CA ALA A 122 19.53 12.45 -2.17
C ALA A 122 19.11 11.55 -0.99
N TRP A 123 17.81 11.44 -0.70
CA TRP A 123 17.30 10.54 0.34
C TRP A 123 17.21 9.08 -0.09
N VAL A 124 17.39 8.79 -1.39
CA VAL A 124 17.30 7.45 -1.96
C VAL A 124 18.53 7.18 -2.82
N GLU A 125 19.43 6.36 -2.31
CA GLU A 125 20.72 6.07 -2.98
C GLU A 125 20.55 5.13 -4.19
N THR A 126 19.53 4.24 -4.14
CA THR A 126 19.30 3.21 -5.16
C THR A 126 17.83 3.10 -5.45
N TYR A 127 17.47 3.08 -6.73
CA TYR A 127 16.11 2.88 -7.20
C TYR A 127 15.85 1.43 -7.62
N PRO A 128 14.58 0.97 -7.62
CA PRO A 128 14.24 -0.40 -7.98
C PRO A 128 14.56 -0.70 -9.44
N VAL A 129 15.05 -1.90 -9.68
CA VAL A 129 15.07 -2.50 -11.01
C VAL A 129 13.76 -3.24 -11.20
N LEU A 130 12.93 -2.81 -12.15
CA LEU A 130 11.69 -3.50 -12.49
C LEU A 130 12.02 -4.73 -13.34
N GLY A 131 11.65 -5.88 -12.84
CA GLY A 131 12.00 -7.16 -13.41
C GLY A 131 11.46 -7.38 -14.83
N ASP A 132 12.12 -8.23 -15.59
CA ASP A 132 11.60 -8.74 -16.86
C ASP A 132 10.39 -9.66 -16.55
N PRO A 133 9.17 -9.30 -17.01
CA PRO A 133 7.97 -10.07 -16.68
C PRO A 133 8.04 -11.54 -17.09
N ASP A 134 8.71 -11.84 -18.21
CA ASP A 134 8.80 -13.19 -18.76
C ASP A 134 9.74 -14.11 -17.95
N ARG A 135 10.48 -13.53 -17.01
CA ARG A 135 11.36 -14.27 -16.11
C ARG A 135 10.70 -14.66 -14.78
N THR A 136 9.52 -14.14 -14.47
CA THR A 136 8.78 -14.56 -13.28
C THR A 136 8.11 -15.91 -13.56
N ARG A 137 8.48 -16.95 -12.81
CA ARG A 137 8.02 -18.33 -13.05
C ARG A 137 7.54 -18.99 -11.77
N CYS A 138 6.60 -19.90 -11.89
CA CYS A 138 6.17 -20.78 -10.79
C CYS A 138 7.39 -21.45 -10.13
N GLY A 139 7.40 -21.49 -8.80
CA GLY A 139 8.51 -22.00 -8.00
C GLY A 139 9.68 -21.03 -7.79
N MET A 140 9.63 -19.85 -8.40
CA MET A 140 10.66 -18.80 -8.20
C MET A 140 10.62 -18.29 -6.76
N SER A 141 11.80 -18.25 -6.12
CA SER A 141 11.94 -17.65 -4.78
C SER A 141 11.75 -16.15 -4.84
N LEU A 142 10.88 -15.63 -3.99
CA LEU A 142 10.52 -14.23 -3.87
C LEU A 142 10.58 -13.77 -2.41
N CYS A 143 10.74 -12.48 -2.19
CA CYS A 143 10.67 -11.85 -0.88
C CYS A 143 9.83 -10.58 -0.95
N ARG A 144 8.85 -10.49 -0.11
CA ARG A 144 8.00 -9.31 0.07
C ARG A 144 8.58 -8.44 1.16
N LEU A 145 8.61 -7.12 0.95
CA LEU A 145 9.10 -6.18 1.93
C LEU A 145 8.03 -5.12 2.24
N GLY A 146 8.02 -4.66 3.48
CA GLY A 146 7.11 -3.61 3.95
C GLY A 146 7.24 -3.40 5.46
N PHE A 147 6.24 -2.80 6.05
CA PHE A 147 6.27 -2.32 7.42
C PHE A 147 5.13 -2.90 8.28
N PRO A 148 5.02 -4.25 8.41
CA PRO A 148 4.02 -4.86 9.26
C PRO A 148 4.37 -4.67 10.75
N PHE A 149 3.37 -4.89 11.62
CA PHE A 149 3.52 -4.88 13.09
C PHE A 149 4.01 -3.56 13.69
N LEU A 150 3.97 -2.48 12.91
CA LEU A 150 4.25 -1.16 13.46
C LEU A 150 2.99 -0.63 14.16
N HIS A 151 3.12 -0.42 15.46
CA HIS A 151 2.13 0.27 16.27
C HIS A 151 2.62 1.69 16.50
N PHE A 152 1.78 2.66 16.19
CA PHE A 152 2.06 4.07 16.44
C PHE A 152 1.03 4.60 17.44
N ASP A 153 1.53 5.16 18.53
CA ASP A 153 0.73 6.04 19.37
C ASP A 153 0.69 7.42 18.69
N THR A 154 -0.18 7.53 17.69
CA THR A 154 -0.41 8.80 17.01
C THR A 154 -1.33 9.63 17.87
N ASP A 155 -0.95 10.87 18.12
CA ASP A 155 -1.76 11.88 18.81
C ASP A 155 -2.19 12.97 17.83
N PHE A 156 -3.26 13.69 18.16
CA PHE A 156 -3.74 14.84 17.38
C PHE A 156 -3.64 16.11 18.22
N ASP A 157 -2.79 17.03 17.77
CA ASP A 157 -2.65 18.35 18.34
C ASP A 157 -3.81 19.23 17.87
N VAL A 158 -4.79 19.45 18.76
CA VAL A 158 -5.99 20.22 18.44
C VAL A 158 -5.66 21.70 18.16
N GLU A 159 -4.67 22.28 18.85
CA GLU A 159 -4.27 23.68 18.68
C GLU A 159 -3.61 23.90 17.32
N ARG A 160 -2.80 22.94 16.87
CA ARG A 160 -2.12 22.99 15.57
C ARG A 160 -2.93 22.39 14.42
N GLY A 161 -3.99 21.65 14.72
CA GLY A 161 -4.77 20.93 13.74
C GLY A 161 -3.98 19.85 13.00
N ALA A 162 -3.01 19.19 13.67
CA ALA A 162 -2.04 18.29 13.04
C ALA A 162 -1.84 17.01 13.85
N PHE A 163 -1.60 15.90 13.12
CA PHE A 163 -1.20 14.64 13.73
C PHE A 163 0.28 14.68 14.13
N ARG A 164 0.58 14.14 15.31
CA ARG A 164 1.95 13.92 15.78
C ARG A 164 2.32 12.47 15.52
N ILE A 165 3.23 12.26 14.58
CA ILE A 165 3.73 10.94 14.22
C ILE A 165 5.09 10.75 14.90
N PRO A 166 5.31 9.66 15.66
CA PRO A 166 6.61 9.38 16.28
C PRO A 166 7.71 9.24 15.22
N ARG A 167 8.91 9.71 15.53
CA ARG A 167 10.08 9.52 14.66
C ARG A 167 10.40 8.04 14.50
N MET A 168 10.56 7.61 13.25
CA MET A 168 10.83 6.23 12.89
C MET A 168 12.04 6.15 11.95
N ASP A 169 12.95 5.21 12.25
CA ASP A 169 13.98 4.80 11.31
C ASP A 169 13.44 3.66 10.43
N SER A 170 12.87 4.03 9.29
CA SER A 170 12.23 3.09 8.38
C SER A 170 13.16 1.98 7.87
N GLN A 171 14.47 2.24 7.81
CA GLN A 171 15.43 1.22 7.36
C GLN A 171 15.65 0.10 8.39
N LYS A 172 15.43 0.40 9.68
CA LYS A 172 15.57 -0.61 10.76
C LYS A 172 14.34 -1.47 10.95
N VAL A 173 13.16 -0.98 10.58
CA VAL A 173 11.87 -1.63 10.86
C VAL A 173 11.23 -2.32 9.65
N ILE A 174 11.85 -2.24 8.47
CA ILE A 174 11.36 -2.97 7.30
C ILE A 174 11.45 -4.47 7.52
N PHE A 175 10.37 -5.17 7.20
CA PHE A 175 10.20 -6.60 7.46
C PHE A 175 10.19 -7.39 6.14
N PRO A 176 11.17 -8.29 5.93
CA PRO A 176 11.16 -9.23 4.81
C PRO A 176 10.28 -10.45 5.13
N ASN A 177 9.46 -10.87 4.17
CA ASN A 177 8.63 -12.05 4.24
C ASN A 177 8.85 -12.87 2.98
N ASP A 178 9.56 -14.00 3.08
CA ASP A 178 9.89 -14.84 1.95
C ASP A 178 8.71 -15.71 1.48
N CYS A 179 8.71 -16.04 0.21
CA CYS A 179 7.67 -16.81 -0.45
C CYS A 179 8.21 -17.41 -1.76
N ILE A 180 7.38 -18.21 -2.41
CA ILE A 180 7.58 -18.59 -3.81
C ILE A 180 6.43 -18.08 -4.66
N CYS A 181 6.70 -17.83 -5.94
CA CYS A 181 5.65 -17.62 -6.94
C CYS A 181 4.91 -18.97 -7.11
N THR A 182 3.62 -19.01 -6.80
CA THR A 182 2.79 -20.21 -6.98
C THR A 182 2.22 -20.29 -8.39
N ARG A 183 1.74 -19.17 -8.90
CA ARG A 183 1.21 -19.04 -10.27
C ARG A 183 1.01 -17.58 -10.66
N HIS A 184 0.77 -17.35 -11.94
CA HIS A 184 0.20 -16.11 -12.45
C HIS A 184 -1.33 -16.22 -12.50
N ILE A 185 -2.01 -15.13 -12.17
CA ILE A 185 -3.47 -15.04 -12.24
C ILE A 185 -3.83 -13.93 -13.21
N ASP A 186 -4.47 -14.29 -14.30
CA ASP A 186 -5.05 -13.36 -15.26
C ASP A 186 -6.56 -13.29 -15.03
N LYS A 187 -7.04 -12.09 -14.71
CA LYS A 187 -8.47 -11.79 -14.53
C LYS A 187 -9.06 -11.04 -15.73
N GLY A 188 -8.36 -11.05 -16.86
CA GLY A 188 -8.76 -10.34 -18.07
C GLY A 188 -8.41 -8.85 -18.01
N VAL A 189 -9.33 -8.00 -18.47
CA VAL A 189 -9.13 -6.55 -18.52
C VAL A 189 -10.10 -5.82 -17.59
N SER A 190 -9.74 -4.60 -17.21
CA SER A 190 -10.60 -3.72 -16.43
C SER A 190 -11.94 -3.46 -17.15
N LYS A 191 -12.97 -3.04 -16.40
CA LYS A 191 -14.33 -2.78 -16.94
C LYS A 191 -14.34 -1.77 -18.09
N ASP A 192 -13.38 -0.85 -18.09
CA ASP A 192 -13.20 0.15 -19.17
C ASP A 192 -12.32 -0.36 -20.33
N GLY A 193 -11.85 -1.61 -20.25
CA GLY A 193 -11.03 -2.27 -21.28
C GLY A 193 -9.60 -1.77 -21.40
N LYS A 194 -9.14 -0.89 -20.51
CA LYS A 194 -7.85 -0.20 -20.65
C LYS A 194 -6.68 -0.91 -19.99
N VAL A 195 -6.94 -1.63 -18.88
CA VAL A 195 -5.88 -2.16 -18.03
C VAL A 195 -6.03 -3.67 -17.88
N GLU A 196 -4.94 -4.40 -18.08
CA GLU A 196 -4.87 -5.84 -17.82
C GLU A 196 -4.86 -6.10 -16.31
N LEU A 197 -5.66 -7.08 -15.86
CA LEU A 197 -5.75 -7.46 -14.46
C LEU A 197 -4.92 -8.71 -14.20
N SER A 198 -3.58 -8.55 -14.20
CA SER A 198 -2.61 -9.64 -14.04
C SER A 198 -1.89 -9.55 -12.70
N TYR A 199 -1.74 -10.69 -12.04
CA TYR A 199 -1.19 -10.81 -10.69
C TYR A 199 -0.22 -11.97 -10.57
N VAL A 200 0.72 -11.83 -9.64
CA VAL A 200 1.58 -12.91 -9.14
C VAL A 200 1.02 -13.37 -7.80
N GLU A 201 0.64 -14.63 -7.72
CA GLU A 201 0.25 -15.29 -6.48
C GLU A 201 1.47 -15.84 -5.76
N THR A 202 1.50 -15.71 -4.43
CA THR A 202 2.65 -16.14 -3.61
C THR A 202 2.20 -17.05 -2.47
N SER A 203 3.07 -18.00 -2.09
CA SER A 203 2.79 -19.04 -1.10
C SER A 203 2.57 -18.55 0.33
N THR A 204 2.95 -17.32 0.65
CA THR A 204 2.71 -16.71 1.97
C THR A 204 1.83 -15.47 1.83
N PRO A 205 1.03 -15.14 2.87
CA PRO A 205 0.16 -13.98 2.83
C PRO A 205 0.94 -12.67 2.86
N GLY A 206 0.35 -11.61 2.31
CA GLY A 206 0.73 -10.25 2.62
C GLY A 206 0.24 -9.87 4.03
N LEU A 207 1.07 -9.20 4.78
CA LEU A 207 0.75 -8.71 6.12
C LEU A 207 0.26 -7.25 6.05
N LYS A 208 -0.57 -6.83 7.01
CA LYS A 208 -0.95 -5.41 7.15
C LYS A 208 0.32 -4.57 7.29
N GLY A 209 0.46 -3.52 6.48
CA GLY A 209 1.68 -2.73 6.39
C GLY A 209 2.59 -3.10 5.22
N GLN A 210 2.38 -4.25 4.55
CA GLN A 210 3.10 -4.62 3.32
C GLN A 210 2.37 -4.20 2.04
N SER A 211 1.13 -3.75 2.11
CA SER A 211 0.37 -3.24 0.97
C SER A 211 1.13 -2.12 0.26
N GLY A 212 1.29 -2.23 -1.06
CA GLY A 212 2.08 -1.33 -1.89
C GLY A 212 3.58 -1.60 -1.88
N GLY A 213 4.05 -2.54 -1.06
CA GLY A 213 5.46 -2.93 -0.98
C GLY A 213 5.92 -3.80 -2.15
N PRO A 214 7.24 -3.82 -2.41
CA PRO A 214 7.82 -4.61 -3.49
C PRO A 214 7.87 -6.09 -3.13
N ILE A 215 7.62 -6.95 -4.12
CA ILE A 215 7.94 -8.37 -4.11
C ILE A 215 9.14 -8.56 -5.02
N VAL A 216 10.29 -8.91 -4.44
CA VAL A 216 11.57 -8.96 -5.16
C VAL A 216 12.08 -10.39 -5.31
N ASP A 217 12.86 -10.62 -6.36
CA ASP A 217 13.63 -11.87 -6.51
C ASP A 217 14.93 -11.84 -5.70
N THR A 218 15.72 -12.91 -5.77
CA THR A 218 17.01 -13.05 -5.05
C THR A 218 18.07 -12.05 -5.51
N ARG A 219 17.90 -11.39 -6.67
CA ARG A 219 18.77 -10.34 -7.20
C ARG A 219 18.32 -8.95 -6.82
N GLY A 220 17.10 -8.82 -6.26
CA GLY A 220 16.49 -7.56 -5.87
C GLY A 220 15.66 -6.90 -6.97
N ASN A 221 15.39 -7.61 -8.08
CA ASN A 221 14.49 -7.09 -9.11
C ASN A 221 13.05 -7.20 -8.62
N VAL A 222 12.27 -6.13 -8.79
CA VAL A 222 10.86 -6.11 -8.41
C VAL A 222 10.04 -6.93 -9.42
N ARG A 223 9.36 -7.95 -8.93
CA ARG A 223 8.54 -8.88 -9.73
C ARG A 223 7.05 -8.57 -9.63
N ALA A 224 6.63 -7.98 -8.52
CA ALA A 224 5.24 -7.55 -8.30
C ALA A 224 5.18 -6.49 -7.20
N ILE A 225 4.02 -5.84 -7.08
CA ILE A 225 3.66 -4.93 -5.98
C ILE A 225 2.55 -5.59 -5.15
N GLN A 226 2.80 -5.78 -3.86
CA GLN A 226 1.84 -6.41 -2.94
C GLN A 226 0.56 -5.59 -2.81
N VAL A 227 -0.60 -6.24 -2.98
CA VAL A 227 -1.90 -5.56 -2.87
C VAL A 227 -2.87 -6.26 -1.92
N SER A 228 -2.97 -7.59 -1.97
CA SER A 228 -3.99 -8.27 -1.17
C SER A 228 -3.55 -9.65 -0.68
N THR A 229 -4.35 -10.23 0.20
CA THR A 229 -4.24 -11.60 0.68
C THR A 229 -5.58 -12.30 0.43
N THR A 230 -5.52 -13.54 -0.03
CA THR A 230 -6.71 -14.38 -0.21
C THR A 230 -6.62 -15.57 0.74
N SER A 231 -7.75 -15.90 1.36
CA SER A 231 -7.87 -17.05 2.27
C SER A 231 -8.67 -18.16 1.57
N PHE A 232 -8.11 -19.35 1.52
CA PHE A 232 -8.80 -20.56 1.04
C PHE A 232 -9.10 -21.47 2.22
N SER A 233 -10.35 -21.94 2.35
CA SER A 233 -10.70 -22.98 3.29
C SER A 233 -9.98 -24.27 2.89
N LEU A 234 -9.38 -24.96 3.86
CA LEU A 234 -8.81 -26.28 3.65
C LEU A 234 -9.86 -27.40 3.84
N ASP A 235 -11.12 -27.01 4.13
CA ASP A 235 -12.23 -27.94 4.44
C ASP A 235 -11.86 -28.97 5.53
N PHE A 236 -10.95 -28.56 6.40
CA PHE A 236 -10.48 -29.32 7.54
C PHE A 236 -10.82 -28.54 8.82
N HIS A 237 -11.62 -29.18 9.69
CA HIS A 237 -12.19 -28.54 10.87
C HIS A 237 -11.87 -29.39 12.13
N PRO A 238 -10.62 -29.34 12.63
CA PRO A 238 -10.23 -30.09 13.82
C PRO A 238 -11.00 -29.60 15.04
N VAL A 239 -11.35 -30.55 15.92
CA VAL A 239 -11.89 -30.23 17.24
C VAL A 239 -10.72 -30.11 18.20
N VAL A 240 -10.54 -28.92 18.76
CA VAL A 240 -9.48 -28.63 19.75
C VAL A 240 -10.11 -28.38 21.12
N ASN A 241 -9.39 -28.73 22.18
CA ASN A 241 -9.82 -28.43 23.54
C ASN A 241 -9.17 -27.12 24.01
N TYR A 242 -9.98 -26.10 24.16
CA TYR A 242 -9.53 -24.79 24.68
C TYR A 242 -10.19 -24.50 26.02
N ASN A 243 -9.40 -24.45 27.10
CA ASN A 243 -9.87 -24.23 28.46
C ASN A 243 -10.99 -25.19 28.91
N GLY A 244 -10.93 -26.47 28.53
CA GLY A 244 -11.91 -27.49 28.85
C GLY A 244 -13.17 -27.48 27.97
N GLN A 245 -13.25 -26.62 26.97
CA GLN A 245 -14.32 -26.60 25.99
C GLN A 245 -13.82 -27.10 24.64
N GLN A 246 -14.64 -27.93 23.99
CA GLN A 246 -14.36 -28.35 22.61
C GLN A 246 -14.76 -27.23 21.65
N VAL A 247 -13.79 -26.77 20.87
CA VAL A 247 -13.98 -25.74 19.84
C VAL A 247 -13.61 -26.33 18.49
N VAL A 248 -14.45 -26.09 17.48
CA VAL A 248 -14.15 -26.43 16.08
C VAL A 248 -13.34 -25.30 15.48
N GLU A 249 -12.11 -25.59 15.04
CA GLU A 249 -11.27 -24.61 14.33
C GLU A 249 -11.31 -24.85 12.84
N SER A 250 -11.73 -23.83 12.08
CA SER A 250 -11.63 -23.85 10.61
C SER A 250 -10.21 -23.50 10.19
N GLN A 251 -9.61 -24.38 9.38
CA GLN A 251 -8.25 -24.17 8.87
C GLN A 251 -8.28 -23.49 7.50
N PHE A 252 -7.39 -22.50 7.33
CA PHE A 252 -7.27 -21.73 6.11
C PHE A 252 -5.83 -21.68 5.63
N MET A 253 -5.64 -21.72 4.32
CA MET A 253 -4.40 -21.35 3.67
C MET A 253 -4.51 -19.90 3.19
N ASN A 254 -3.64 -19.05 3.73
CA ASN A 254 -3.56 -17.66 3.33
C ASN A 254 -2.44 -17.46 2.33
N ILE A 255 -2.73 -16.88 1.18
CA ILE A 255 -1.79 -16.60 0.10
C ILE A 255 -1.75 -15.10 -0.21
N GLY A 256 -0.59 -14.63 -0.66
CA GLY A 256 -0.42 -13.23 -1.07
C GLY A 256 -0.69 -13.04 -2.55
N LEU A 257 -1.16 -11.85 -2.91
CA LEU A 257 -1.39 -11.44 -4.28
C LEU A 257 -0.70 -10.10 -4.54
N GLY A 258 0.20 -10.06 -5.52
CA GLY A 258 0.85 -8.84 -5.99
C GLY A 258 0.46 -8.55 -7.43
N VAL A 259 0.28 -7.27 -7.78
CA VAL A 259 0.11 -6.87 -9.18
C VAL A 259 1.39 -7.17 -9.95
N ASP A 260 1.28 -7.90 -11.05
CA ASP A 260 2.41 -8.29 -11.90
C ASP A 260 3.17 -7.05 -12.38
N ILE A 261 4.50 -7.14 -12.35
CA ILE A 261 5.37 -6.03 -12.77
C ILE A 261 5.14 -5.63 -14.24
N ARG A 262 4.66 -6.54 -15.08
CA ARG A 262 4.25 -6.28 -16.47
C ARG A 262 3.22 -5.14 -16.54
N VAL A 263 2.21 -5.22 -15.68
CA VAL A 263 1.14 -4.21 -15.64
C VAL A 263 1.67 -2.89 -15.11
N VAL A 264 2.49 -2.93 -14.05
CA VAL A 264 3.10 -1.71 -13.50
C VAL A 264 3.96 -1.01 -14.56
N ARG A 265 4.83 -1.75 -15.26
CA ARG A 265 5.67 -1.19 -16.33
C ARG A 265 4.84 -0.56 -17.43
N LYS A 266 3.76 -1.23 -17.89
CA LYS A 266 2.85 -0.70 -18.90
C LYS A 266 2.22 0.63 -18.46
N LEU A 267 1.72 0.72 -17.22
CA LEU A 267 1.16 1.95 -16.68
C LEU A 267 2.18 3.10 -16.58
N LEU A 268 3.44 2.79 -16.29
CA LEU A 268 4.53 3.76 -16.27
C LEU A 268 4.87 4.23 -17.69
N ASP A 269 4.95 3.30 -18.66
CA ASP A 269 5.20 3.56 -20.07
C ASP A 269 4.12 4.48 -20.67
N GLU A 270 2.85 4.20 -20.41
CA GLU A 270 1.71 5.02 -20.88
C GLU A 270 1.74 6.47 -20.36
N ARG A 271 2.42 6.70 -19.24
CA ARG A 271 2.56 8.03 -18.61
C ARG A 271 3.92 8.68 -18.86
N GLY A 272 4.80 8.06 -19.62
CA GLY A 272 6.16 8.55 -19.86
C GLY A 272 7.02 8.60 -18.58
N ILE A 273 6.74 7.76 -17.58
CA ILE A 273 7.48 7.73 -16.32
C ILE A 273 8.70 6.83 -16.47
N ARG A 274 9.88 7.40 -16.24
CA ARG A 274 11.16 6.67 -16.33
C ARG A 274 11.33 5.68 -15.19
N TYR A 275 11.88 4.51 -15.48
CA TYR A 275 12.27 3.50 -14.50
C TYR A 275 13.47 2.68 -14.98
N VAL A 276 14.13 1.96 -14.07
CA VAL A 276 15.21 1.03 -14.42
C VAL A 276 14.59 -0.33 -14.74
N ALA A 277 14.83 -0.86 -15.95
CA ALA A 277 14.36 -2.19 -16.35
C ALA A 277 15.48 -3.23 -16.23
N GLU A 278 15.13 -4.48 -15.86
CA GLU A 278 16.06 -5.61 -15.88
C GLU A 278 16.60 -5.82 -17.30
N GLY A 279 17.94 -5.88 -17.43
CA GLY A 279 18.62 -6.05 -18.72
C GLY A 279 18.90 -4.74 -19.46
N ASP A 280 18.52 -3.59 -18.93
CA ASP A 280 18.86 -2.30 -19.49
C ASP A 280 20.17 -1.77 -18.87
N GLU A 281 21.26 -1.83 -19.62
CA GLU A 281 22.58 -1.36 -19.18
C GLU A 281 22.68 0.17 -19.14
N SER A 282 21.74 0.90 -19.76
CA SER A 282 21.73 2.38 -19.80
C SER A 282 21.27 3.04 -18.50
N GLY A 283 20.75 2.26 -17.55
CA GLY A 283 20.33 2.70 -16.23
C GLY A 283 18.91 3.30 -16.16
N TYR A 284 18.35 3.82 -17.24
CA TYR A 284 16.94 4.25 -17.32
C TYR A 284 16.36 3.97 -18.69
N ARG A 285 15.20 3.33 -18.73
CA ARG A 285 14.42 3.22 -19.97
C ARG A 285 13.84 4.58 -20.28
N ILE A 286 14.31 5.18 -21.38
CA ILE A 286 13.72 6.39 -21.97
C ILE A 286 12.75 5.92 -23.04
N ILE A 287 11.47 6.25 -22.87
CA ILE A 287 10.47 6.03 -23.93
C ILE A 287 10.66 7.17 -24.91
N SER A 288 11.06 6.83 -26.15
CA SER A 288 11.14 7.74 -27.29
C SER A 288 9.77 7.93 -27.91
#